data_d47cdc8b98501b9c035757c652f3933d
#
_entry.id   d47cdc8b98501b9c035757c652f3933d
#
_cell.length_a   1.000
_cell.length_b   1.000
_cell.length_c   1.000
_cell.angle_alpha   90.00
_cell.angle_beta   90.00
_cell.angle_gamma   90.00
#
_symmetry.space_group_name_H-M   'P 1'
#
loop_
_entity.id
_entity.type
_entity.pdbx_description
1 polymer ?
#
loop_
_entity_poly.entity_id
_entity_poly.type
_entity_poly.pdbx_seq_one_letter_code
_entity_poly.pdbx_strand_id
1 'polypeptide(L)'
;MEKKFVEYKGKPLVREGDVLYYGFPRDKYILRLDIFMKDANNNPTMVFATVCPTHDPKKIVKQIGKSGIYDSLDVGAIWLDQCIKENPLKL
;
A
#
# COMPACT_ATOMS: atom_id res chain seq x y z
N MET A 1 -12.28 16.46 7.81
CA MET A 1 -12.21 15.03 7.92
C MET A 1 -10.81 14.59 8.28
N GLU A 2 -10.72 13.74 9.27
CA GLU A 2 -9.41 13.32 9.76
C GLU A 2 -8.95 12.06 9.06
N LYS A 3 -7.67 12.02 8.74
CA LYS A 3 -7.05 10.83 8.21
C LYS A 3 -6.58 9.97 9.37
N LYS A 4 -6.85 8.68 9.28
CA LYS A 4 -6.30 7.75 10.25
C LYS A 4 -4.85 7.51 9.92
N PHE A 5 -3.99 7.72 10.91
CA PHE A 5 -2.55 7.58 10.73
C PHE A 5 -2.00 6.65 11.80
N VAL A 6 -1.37 5.58 11.37
CA VAL A 6 -0.69 4.64 12.26
C VAL A 6 0.66 4.30 11.67
N GLU A 7 1.53 3.74 12.51
CA GLU A 7 2.82 3.28 12.07
C GLU A 7 2.81 1.76 12.01
N TYR A 8 3.34 1.20 10.92
CA TYR A 8 3.41 -0.22 10.74
C TYR A 8 4.80 -0.57 10.24
N LYS A 9 5.52 -1.38 11.00
CA LYS A 9 6.89 -1.79 10.65
C LYS A 9 7.77 -0.60 10.28
N GLY A 10 7.63 0.48 11.02
CA GLY A 10 8.48 1.64 10.87
C GLY A 10 8.09 2.63 9.80
N LYS A 11 6.96 2.43 9.13
CA LYS A 11 6.50 3.35 8.09
C LYS A 11 5.07 3.76 8.35
N PRO A 12 4.69 4.96 7.91
CA PRO A 12 3.32 5.43 8.13
C PRO A 12 2.31 4.68 7.25
N LEU A 13 1.17 4.40 7.84
CA LEU A 13 0.03 3.80 7.15
C LEU A 13 -1.15 4.73 7.32
N VAL A 14 -1.67 5.25 6.23
CA VAL A 14 -2.75 6.24 6.23
C VAL A 14 -3.94 5.66 5.48
N ARG A 15 -5.13 5.78 6.08
CA ARG A 15 -6.35 5.30 5.44
C ARG A 15 -7.23 6.48 5.05
N GLU A 16 -7.72 6.43 3.82
CA GLU A 16 -8.70 7.38 3.29
C GLU A 16 -9.80 6.58 2.63
N GLY A 17 -10.94 6.42 3.34
CA GLY A 17 -12.03 5.63 2.80
C GLY A 17 -11.63 4.18 2.61
N ASP A 18 -11.73 3.69 1.40
CA ASP A 18 -11.40 2.31 1.07
C ASP A 18 -10.02 2.17 0.45
N VAL A 19 -9.17 3.16 0.64
CA VAL A 19 -7.80 3.13 0.13
C VAL A 19 -6.84 3.39 1.28
N LEU A 20 -5.79 2.58 1.36
CA LEU A 20 -4.73 2.77 2.34
C LEU A 20 -3.42 3.04 1.61
N TYR A 21 -2.62 3.93 2.18
CA TYR A 21 -1.30 4.26 1.64
C TYR A 21 -0.26 3.92 2.68
N TYR A 22 0.78 3.22 2.27
CA TYR A 22 1.83 2.75 3.17
C TYR A 22 3.19 3.15 2.60
N GLY A 23 3.99 3.80 3.42
CA GLY A 23 5.33 4.22 3.04
C GLY A 23 5.54 5.70 3.30
N PHE A 24 6.76 6.16 3.05
CA PHE A 24 7.11 7.57 3.23
C PHE A 24 6.90 8.34 1.94
N PRO A 25 6.29 9.52 2.01
CA PRO A 25 6.11 10.34 0.80
C PRO A 25 7.43 10.72 0.13
N ARG A 26 8.52 10.71 0.89
CA ARG A 26 9.84 11.06 0.33
C ARG A 26 10.49 9.91 -0.42
N ASP A 27 9.98 8.68 -0.25
CA ASP A 27 10.53 7.54 -0.96
C ASP A 27 10.01 7.52 -2.39
N LYS A 28 10.77 6.85 -3.26
CA LYS A 28 10.43 6.81 -4.67
C LYS A 28 9.17 6.00 -4.95
N TYR A 29 8.89 5.02 -4.11
CA TYR A 29 7.73 4.16 -4.27
C TYR A 29 6.90 4.14 -3.02
N ILE A 30 5.62 3.86 -3.19
CA ILE A 30 4.67 3.75 -2.10
C ILE A 30 3.77 2.55 -2.38
N LEU A 31 3.24 1.97 -1.32
CA LEU A 31 2.29 0.88 -1.43
C LEU A 31 0.88 1.43 -1.26
N ARG A 32 -0.01 1.08 -2.18
CA ARG A 32 -1.41 1.43 -2.09
C ARG A 32 -2.23 0.16 -1.96
N LEU A 33 -3.14 0.15 -0.99
CA LEU A 33 -4.07 -0.95 -0.80
C LEU A 33 -5.46 -0.46 -1.14
N ASP A 34 -6.10 -1.11 -2.09
CA ASP A 34 -7.47 -0.79 -2.49
C ASP A 34 -8.40 -1.88 -2.00
N ILE A 35 -9.34 -1.53 -1.14
CA ILE A 35 -10.33 -2.48 -0.65
C ILE A 35 -11.39 -2.60 -1.75
N PHE A 36 -11.40 -3.74 -2.40
CA PHE A 36 -12.25 -3.96 -3.56
C PHE A 36 -13.59 -4.57 -3.19
N MET A 37 -13.60 -5.48 -2.22
CA MET A 37 -14.83 -6.15 -1.80
C MET A 37 -14.87 -6.27 -0.29
N LYS A 38 -16.06 -6.21 0.27
CA LYS A 38 -16.30 -6.37 1.69
C LYS A 38 -17.45 -7.35 1.89
N ASP A 39 -17.47 -7.99 3.08
CA ASP A 39 -18.58 -8.87 3.43
C ASP A 39 -19.70 -8.07 4.10
N ALA A 40 -20.73 -8.81 4.57
CA ALA A 40 -21.89 -8.18 5.20
C ALA A 40 -21.54 -7.42 6.48
N ASN A 41 -20.44 -7.78 7.12
CA ASN A 41 -19.99 -7.11 8.34
C ASN A 41 -18.99 -6.01 8.06
N ASN A 42 -18.86 -5.62 6.79
CA ASN A 42 -17.96 -4.56 6.36
C ASN A 42 -16.48 -4.93 6.50
N ASN A 43 -16.18 -6.21 6.58
CA ASN A 43 -14.79 -6.68 6.62
C ASN A 43 -14.27 -6.84 5.20
N PRO A 44 -13.06 -6.36 4.91
CA PRO A 44 -12.49 -6.53 3.58
C PRO A 44 -12.30 -8.01 3.24
N THR A 45 -12.77 -8.39 2.06
CA THR A 45 -12.63 -9.76 1.57
C THR A 45 -11.75 -9.84 0.34
N MET A 46 -11.49 -8.71 -0.32
CA MET A 46 -10.57 -8.64 -1.43
C MET A 46 -9.88 -7.29 -1.41
N VAL A 47 -8.57 -7.31 -1.35
CA VAL A 47 -7.76 -6.11 -1.28
C VAL A 47 -6.65 -6.23 -2.32
N PHE A 48 -6.50 -5.20 -3.15
CA PHE A 48 -5.40 -5.14 -4.11
C PHE A 48 -4.27 -4.34 -3.53
N ALA A 49 -3.09 -4.96 -3.45
CA ALA A 49 -1.87 -4.28 -3.02
C ALA A 49 -1.09 -3.89 -4.26
N THR A 50 -0.84 -2.60 -4.41
CA THR A 50 -0.18 -2.05 -5.58
C THR A 50 1.03 -1.24 -5.16
N VAL A 51 2.20 -1.59 -5.69
CA VAL A 51 3.39 -0.75 -5.54
C VAL A 51 3.41 0.20 -6.72
N CYS A 52 3.49 1.49 -6.42
CA CYS A 52 3.45 2.52 -7.45
C CYS A 52 4.46 3.62 -7.11
N PRO A 53 4.88 4.41 -8.12
CA PRO A 53 5.72 5.57 -7.83
C PRO A 53 4.96 6.56 -6.94
N THR A 54 5.67 7.14 -6.01
CA THR A 54 5.04 8.02 -5.02
C THR A 54 4.35 9.21 -5.68
N HIS A 55 4.94 9.74 -6.73
CA HIS A 55 4.41 10.91 -7.41
C HIS A 55 3.50 10.57 -8.59
N ASP A 56 3.28 9.26 -8.83
CA ASP A 56 2.40 8.84 -9.92
C ASP A 56 1.68 7.57 -9.50
N PRO A 57 0.70 7.69 -8.59
CA PRO A 57 0.03 6.51 -8.03
C PRO A 57 -0.82 5.75 -9.02
N LYS A 58 -1.03 6.27 -10.21
CA LYS A 58 -1.78 5.56 -11.24
C LYS A 58 -0.93 4.52 -11.97
N LYS A 59 0.39 4.65 -11.88
CA LYS A 59 1.27 3.71 -12.54
C LYS A 59 1.45 2.49 -11.64
N ILE A 60 1.32 1.30 -12.20
CA ILE A 60 1.44 0.06 -11.45
C ILE A 60 2.80 -0.56 -11.70
N VAL A 61 3.59 -0.74 -10.64
CA VAL A 61 4.86 -1.44 -10.72
C VAL A 61 4.65 -2.92 -10.43
N LYS A 62 3.94 -3.22 -9.33
CA LYS A 62 3.56 -4.58 -8.95
C LYS A 62 2.18 -4.54 -8.33
N GLN A 63 1.40 -5.59 -8.53
CA GLN A 63 0.06 -5.66 -7.96
C GLN A 63 -0.31 -7.10 -7.67
N ILE A 64 -0.99 -7.31 -6.54
CA ILE A 64 -1.51 -8.62 -6.17
C ILE A 64 -2.81 -8.43 -5.40
N GLY A 65 -3.73 -9.39 -5.56
CA GLY A 65 -4.95 -9.42 -4.78
C GLY A 65 -4.85 -10.42 -3.66
N LYS A 66 -5.28 -10.02 -2.48
CA LYS A 66 -5.30 -10.86 -1.29
C LYS A 66 -6.65 -10.73 -0.61
N SER A 67 -6.95 -11.69 0.27
CA SER A 67 -8.26 -11.74 0.91
C SER A 67 -8.39 -10.85 2.13
N GLY A 68 -7.35 -10.15 2.55
CA GLY A 68 -7.44 -9.27 3.71
C GLY A 68 -6.38 -8.20 3.69
N ILE A 69 -6.59 -7.19 4.56
CA ILE A 69 -5.68 -6.06 4.61
C ILE A 69 -4.29 -6.48 5.09
N TYR A 70 -4.23 -7.28 6.16
CA TYR A 70 -2.94 -7.63 6.74
C TYR A 70 -2.12 -8.53 5.81
N ASP A 71 -2.76 -9.46 5.13
CA ASP A 71 -2.06 -10.30 4.16
C ASP A 71 -1.53 -9.45 3.00
N SER A 72 -2.35 -8.52 2.54
CA SER A 72 -1.95 -7.61 1.47
C SER A 72 -0.81 -6.72 1.91
N LEU A 73 -0.89 -6.23 3.15
CA LEU A 73 0.12 -5.33 3.68
C LEU A 73 1.45 -6.05 3.88
N ASP A 74 1.43 -7.30 4.38
CA ASP A 74 2.66 -8.06 4.58
C ASP A 74 3.41 -8.28 3.27
N VAL A 75 2.71 -8.77 2.26
CA VAL A 75 3.34 -9.01 0.96
C VAL A 75 3.74 -7.69 0.31
N GLY A 76 2.85 -6.71 0.39
CA GLY A 76 3.12 -5.41 -0.22
C GLY A 76 4.29 -4.69 0.42
N ALA A 77 4.43 -4.80 1.74
CA ALA A 77 5.56 -4.17 2.43
C ALA A 77 6.89 -4.76 1.98
N ILE A 78 6.94 -6.08 1.79
CA ILE A 78 8.15 -6.73 1.28
C ILE A 78 8.46 -6.23 -0.12
N TRP A 79 7.44 -6.17 -0.97
CA TRP A 79 7.62 -5.67 -2.34
C TRP A 79 8.07 -4.22 -2.37
N LEU A 80 7.49 -3.41 -1.49
CA LEU A 80 7.86 -2.00 -1.43
C LEU A 80 9.33 -1.85 -1.08
N ASP A 81 9.77 -2.59 -0.05
CA ASP A 81 11.17 -2.56 0.33
C ASP A 81 12.08 -3.01 -0.81
N GLN A 82 11.69 -4.05 -1.51
CA GLN A 82 12.47 -4.55 -2.64
C GLN A 82 12.55 -3.51 -3.75
N CYS A 83 11.43 -2.87 -4.07
CA CYS A 83 11.42 -1.85 -5.11
C CYS A 83 12.32 -0.69 -4.75
N ILE A 84 12.28 -0.25 -3.50
CA ILE A 84 13.11 0.86 -3.06
C ILE A 84 14.58 0.48 -3.12
N LYS A 85 14.93 -0.75 -2.73
CA LYS A 85 16.32 -1.20 -2.75
C LYS A 85 16.83 -1.48 -4.14
N GLU A 86 15.98 -2.09 -4.99
CA GLU A 86 16.40 -2.47 -6.33
C GLU A 86 16.45 -1.29 -7.29
N ASN A 87 15.71 -0.24 -6.95
CA ASN A 87 15.69 0.97 -7.74
C ASN A 87 16.16 2.14 -6.91
N PRO A 88 17.40 2.09 -6.42
CA PRO A 88 17.90 3.23 -5.69
C PRO A 88 17.95 4.42 -6.63
N LEU A 89 18.07 5.57 -6.03
CA LEU A 89 18.12 6.77 -6.82
C LEU A 89 19.31 6.69 -7.75
N LYS A 90 19.01 6.52 -9.01
CA LYS A 90 20.06 6.46 -10.01
C LYS A 90 20.28 7.82 -10.61
N LEU A 91 21.49 8.13 -10.73
CA LEU A 91 21.87 9.42 -11.26
C LEU A 91 22.45 9.28 -12.64
#